data_7201df68bcf4404b7a0b45e206deb03f
#
_entry.id   7201df68bcf4404b7a0b45e206deb03f
#
_cell.length_a   1.000
_cell.length_b   1.000
_cell.length_c   1.000
_cell.angle_alpha   90.00
_cell.angle_beta   90.00
_cell.angle_gamma   90.00
#
_symmetry.space_group_name_H-M   'P 1'
#
loop_
_entity.id
_entity.type
_entity.pdbx_description
1 polymer ?
#
loop_
_entity_poly.entity_id
_entity_poly.type
_entity_poly.pdbx_seq_one_letter_code
_entity_poly.pdbx_strand_id
1 'polypeptide(L)'
;MSHPYLDIINNSEHIIREFNEDLDQAELVWHRDREDRVVRILEPGDGWKFQFEDELPFNIEPNMSISISKGEWHRVIKGLGTLKIQIFNH
;
A
#
# COMPACT_ATOMS: atom_id res chain seq x y z
N MET A 1 15.21 -3.16 -12.97
CA MET A 1 14.86 -3.19 -11.54
C MET A 1 13.36 -3.49 -11.39
N SER A 2 13.03 -4.47 -10.62
CA SER A 2 11.63 -4.83 -10.38
C SER A 2 11.06 -4.04 -9.21
N HIS A 3 9.78 -3.71 -9.29
CA HIS A 3 9.05 -3.16 -8.16
C HIS A 3 8.71 -4.28 -7.16
N PRO A 4 8.52 -3.96 -5.87
CA PRO A 4 8.11 -4.94 -4.86
C PRO A 4 6.65 -5.36 -5.00
N TYR A 5 5.97 -4.88 -6.01
CA TYR A 5 4.55 -5.11 -6.23
C TYR A 5 4.26 -5.30 -7.71
N LEU A 6 3.08 -5.86 -7.99
CA LEU A 6 2.57 -6.02 -9.35
C LEU A 6 1.30 -5.18 -9.50
N ASP A 7 1.27 -4.30 -10.50
CA ASP A 7 0.07 -3.57 -10.85
C ASP A 7 -0.74 -4.39 -11.85
N ILE A 8 -1.89 -4.88 -11.39
CA ILE A 8 -2.81 -5.69 -12.21
C ILE A 8 -3.61 -4.77 -13.13
N ILE A 9 -4.06 -3.63 -12.59
CA ILE A 9 -4.76 -2.60 -13.33
C ILE A 9 -4.06 -1.28 -13.05
N ASN A 10 -3.77 -0.52 -14.11
CA ASN A 10 -3.17 0.79 -13.97
C ASN A 10 -3.70 1.68 -15.09
N ASN A 11 -4.64 2.55 -14.77
CA ASN A 11 -5.24 3.47 -15.71
C ASN A 11 -5.40 4.87 -15.08
N SER A 12 -6.04 5.79 -15.79
CA SER A 12 -6.20 7.17 -15.33
C SER A 12 -7.11 7.31 -14.10
N GLU A 13 -7.92 6.30 -13.80
CA GLU A 13 -8.89 6.35 -12.71
C GLU A 13 -8.35 5.72 -11.43
N HIS A 14 -7.71 4.56 -11.55
CA HIS A 14 -7.22 3.83 -10.38
C HIS A 14 -6.14 2.83 -10.74
N ILE A 15 -5.48 2.35 -9.69
CA ILE A 15 -4.46 1.31 -9.77
C ILE A 15 -4.90 0.17 -8.86
N ILE A 16 -4.85 -1.08 -9.35
CA ILE A 16 -4.97 -2.25 -8.48
C ILE A 16 -3.60 -2.89 -8.39
N ARG A 17 -3.09 -3.00 -7.16
CA ARG A 17 -1.72 -3.38 -6.86
C ARG A 17 -1.67 -4.55 -5.90
N GLU A 18 -0.83 -5.53 -6.22
CA GLU A 18 -0.60 -6.68 -5.37
C GLU A 18 0.80 -6.67 -4.78
N PHE A 19 0.89 -7.00 -3.50
CA PHE A 19 2.15 -7.26 -2.81
C PHE A 19 2.17 -8.73 -2.40
N ASN A 20 3.23 -9.43 -2.79
CA ASN A 20 3.39 -10.85 -2.49
C ASN A 20 4.24 -11.01 -1.22
N GLU A 21 3.95 -12.05 -0.42
CA GLU A 21 4.72 -12.31 0.79
C GLU A 21 6.20 -12.66 0.54
N ASP A 22 6.55 -13.03 -0.68
CA ASP A 22 7.92 -13.38 -1.05
C ASP A 22 8.84 -12.16 -1.25
N LEU A 23 8.28 -10.96 -1.29
CA LEU A 23 9.09 -9.76 -1.43
C LEU A 23 9.95 -9.52 -0.20
N ASP A 24 11.06 -8.80 -0.37
CA ASP A 24 11.92 -8.42 0.72
C ASP A 24 11.39 -7.14 1.38
N GLN A 25 11.27 -7.13 2.71
CA GLN A 25 10.84 -5.93 3.44
C GLN A 25 11.70 -4.72 3.10
N ALA A 26 12.97 -4.90 2.80
CA ALA A 26 13.86 -3.80 2.43
C ALA A 26 13.43 -3.07 1.16
N GLU A 27 12.59 -3.67 0.33
CA GLU A 27 12.05 -3.03 -0.88
C GLU A 27 10.82 -2.16 -0.57
N LEU A 28 10.20 -2.33 0.60
CA LEU A 28 9.05 -1.53 1.04
C LEU A 28 9.54 -0.30 1.79
N VAL A 29 10.11 0.62 1.03
CA VAL A 29 10.75 1.82 1.59
C VAL A 29 9.74 2.90 1.93
N TRP A 30 10.16 3.83 2.81
CA TRP A 30 9.41 5.05 3.04
C TRP A 30 9.32 5.84 1.74
N HIS A 31 8.10 6.29 1.40
CA HIS A 31 7.88 7.10 0.22
C HIS A 31 6.76 8.10 0.43
N ARG A 32 6.66 9.06 -0.48
CA ARG A 32 5.58 10.06 -0.50
C ARG A 32 5.10 10.25 -1.93
N ASP A 33 3.86 10.66 -2.05
CA ASP A 33 3.23 10.86 -3.36
C ASP A 33 3.09 12.35 -3.65
N ARG A 34 2.97 12.68 -4.93
CA ARG A 34 2.81 14.06 -5.40
C ARG A 34 1.37 14.53 -5.40
N GLU A 35 0.44 13.65 -5.05
CA GLU A 35 -0.99 13.91 -5.07
C GLU A 35 -1.66 13.20 -3.91
N ASP A 36 -2.86 13.67 -3.55
CA ASP A 36 -3.67 12.99 -2.55
C ASP A 36 -4.13 11.66 -3.11
N ARG A 37 -4.15 10.64 -2.25
CA ARG A 37 -4.59 9.28 -2.60
C ARG A 37 -5.54 8.73 -1.58
N VAL A 38 -6.46 7.87 -2.05
CA VAL A 38 -7.25 7.00 -1.18
C VAL A 38 -6.90 5.57 -1.55
N VAL A 39 -6.55 4.78 -0.56
CA VAL A 39 -6.23 3.37 -0.72
C VAL A 39 -7.33 2.54 -0.09
N ARG A 40 -7.94 1.68 -0.90
CA ARG A 40 -8.94 0.73 -0.44
C ARG A 40 -8.33 -0.66 -0.38
N ILE A 41 -8.55 -1.36 0.74
CA ILE A 41 -8.02 -2.71 0.92
C ILE A 41 -8.97 -3.71 0.27
N LEU A 42 -8.49 -4.44 -0.75
CA LEU A 42 -9.26 -5.49 -1.41
C LEU A 42 -9.00 -6.84 -0.79
N GLU A 43 -7.74 -7.19 -0.54
CA GLU A 43 -7.34 -8.41 0.16
C GLU A 43 -6.28 -8.02 1.18
N PRO A 44 -6.54 -8.22 2.49
CA PRO A 44 -5.62 -7.73 3.52
C PRO A 44 -4.41 -8.65 3.77
N GLY A 45 -4.41 -9.87 3.25
CA GLY A 45 -3.41 -10.85 3.66
C GLY A 45 -3.52 -11.15 5.14
N ASP A 46 -2.40 -11.44 5.77
CA ASP A 46 -2.34 -11.73 7.20
C ASP A 46 -1.17 -10.99 7.84
N GLY A 47 -1.47 -10.05 8.72
CA GLY A 47 -0.45 -9.33 9.47
C GLY A 47 0.26 -8.22 8.71
N TRP A 48 -0.20 -7.86 7.54
CA TRP A 48 0.32 -6.68 6.84
C TRP A 48 -0.06 -5.42 7.62
N LYS A 49 0.86 -4.44 7.66
CA LYS A 49 0.66 -3.19 8.36
C LYS A 49 0.96 -2.01 7.47
N PHE A 50 0.39 -0.87 7.82
CA PHE A 50 0.64 0.41 7.18
C PHE A 50 1.16 1.38 8.23
N GLN A 51 2.07 2.28 7.84
CA GLN A 51 2.63 3.23 8.78
C GLN A 51 2.87 4.59 8.13
N PHE A 52 2.34 5.63 8.77
CA PHE A 52 2.75 7.02 8.49
C PHE A 52 3.97 7.36 9.32
N GLU A 53 4.80 8.29 8.84
CA GLU A 53 6.10 8.62 9.44
C GLU A 53 6.03 8.94 10.94
N ASP A 54 5.04 9.73 11.35
CA ASP A 54 4.94 10.19 12.73
C ASP A 54 4.01 9.35 13.60
N GLU A 55 3.64 8.16 13.13
CA GLU A 55 2.67 7.31 13.81
C GLU A 55 3.18 5.89 13.99
N LEU A 56 2.57 5.16 14.91
CA LEU A 56 2.82 3.73 15.06
C LEU A 56 2.15 2.99 13.89
N PRO A 57 2.73 1.85 13.47
CA PRO A 57 2.07 1.01 12.46
C PRO A 57 0.70 0.55 12.92
N PHE A 58 -0.24 0.42 11.99
CA PHE A 58 -1.55 -0.16 12.27
C PHE A 58 -1.81 -1.34 11.34
N ASN A 59 -2.66 -2.26 11.80
CA ASN A 59 -3.02 -3.44 11.02
C ASN A 59 -3.88 -3.06 9.82
N ILE A 60 -3.59 -3.68 8.69
CA ILE A 60 -4.41 -3.56 7.49
C ILE A 60 -5.56 -4.54 7.63
N GLU A 61 -6.79 -4.01 7.63
CA GLU A 61 -8.01 -4.79 7.82
C GLU A 61 -8.84 -4.85 6.54
N PRO A 62 -9.72 -5.87 6.39
CA PRO A 62 -10.61 -5.96 5.23
C PRO A 62 -11.49 -4.72 5.10
N ASN A 63 -11.70 -4.27 3.87
CA ASN A 63 -12.57 -3.14 3.54
C ASN A 63 -12.15 -1.80 4.14
N MET A 64 -10.95 -1.73 4.70
CA MET A 64 -10.37 -0.49 5.21
C MET A 64 -10.09 0.48 4.06
N SER A 65 -10.27 1.77 4.31
CA SER A 65 -9.85 2.84 3.41
C SER A 65 -8.84 3.71 4.15
N ILE A 66 -7.74 4.02 3.47
CA ILE A 66 -6.65 4.82 4.02
C ILE A 66 -6.50 6.07 3.15
N SER A 67 -6.64 7.24 3.76
CA SER A 67 -6.41 8.51 3.07
C SER A 67 -4.95 8.93 3.27
N ILE A 68 -4.26 9.18 2.17
CA ILE A 68 -2.87 9.59 2.18
C ILE A 68 -2.77 10.98 1.55
N SER A 69 -2.40 11.96 2.35
CA SER A 69 -2.25 13.32 1.87
C SER A 69 -0.98 13.47 1.03
N LYS A 70 -1.05 14.35 0.06
CA LYS A 70 0.10 14.73 -0.76
C LYS A 70 1.31 15.05 0.12
N GLY A 71 2.44 14.43 -0.20
CA GLY A 71 3.69 14.67 0.51
C GLY A 71 3.85 13.94 1.85
N GLU A 72 2.85 13.19 2.28
CA GLU A 72 2.90 12.46 3.54
C GLU A 72 3.72 11.18 3.40
N TRP A 73 4.78 11.05 4.19
CA TRP A 73 5.64 9.86 4.17
C TRP A 73 4.94 8.66 4.79
N HIS A 74 5.00 7.53 4.09
CA HIS A 74 4.34 6.29 4.52
C HIS A 74 5.06 5.06 3.97
N ARG A 75 4.73 3.91 4.53
CA ARG A 75 5.23 2.62 4.06
C ARG A 75 4.28 1.48 4.39
N VAL A 76 4.47 0.36 3.72
CA VAL A 76 3.82 -0.91 4.02
C VAL A 76 4.82 -1.79 4.77
N ILE A 77 4.34 -2.51 5.77
CA ILE A 77 5.13 -3.49 6.50
C ILE A 77 4.61 -4.88 6.14
N LYS A 78 5.52 -5.72 5.70
CA LYS A 78 5.21 -7.03 5.16
C LYS A 78 4.53 -7.94 6.17
N GLY A 79 3.52 -8.67 5.69
CA GLY A 79 2.87 -9.77 6.41
C GLY A 79 3.01 -11.06 5.63
N LEU A 80 2.02 -11.94 5.77
CA LEU A 80 1.91 -13.21 5.06
C LEU A 80 0.77 -13.16 4.06
N GLY A 81 0.85 -14.01 3.02
CA GLY A 81 -0.14 -14.02 1.96
C GLY A 81 -0.04 -12.78 1.09
N THR A 82 -1.05 -12.54 0.30
CA THR A 82 -1.10 -11.43 -0.66
C THR A 82 -1.86 -10.26 -0.08
N LEU A 83 -1.26 -9.08 -0.15
CA LEU A 83 -1.95 -7.82 0.09
C LEU A 83 -2.36 -7.25 -1.27
N LYS A 84 -3.66 -7.02 -1.46
CA LYS A 84 -4.17 -6.39 -2.68
C LYS A 84 -4.88 -5.11 -2.31
N ILE A 85 -4.52 -4.02 -2.97
CA ILE A 85 -5.07 -2.70 -2.73
C ILE A 85 -5.53 -2.04 -4.01
N GLN A 86 -6.46 -1.11 -3.87
CA GLN A 86 -6.90 -0.24 -4.96
C GLN A 86 -6.57 1.19 -4.59
N ILE A 87 -5.86 1.87 -5.48
CA ILE A 87 -5.38 3.24 -5.25
C ILE A 87 -6.15 4.19 -6.16
N PHE A 88 -6.78 5.20 -5.56
CA PHE A 88 -7.45 6.28 -6.29
C PHE A 88 -6.65 7.57 -6.10
N ASN A 89 -6.33 8.21 -7.22
CA ASN A 89 -5.67 9.53 -7.22
C ASN A 89 -6.73 10.63 -7.27
N HIS A 90 -6.47 11.70 -6.57
CA HIS A 90 -7.37 12.88 -6.55
C HIS A 90 -6.66 14.13 -7.04
#